data_13fb87d330af804684a9fd47ac23125d
#
_entry.id   13fb87d330af804684a9fd47ac23125d
#
_cell.length_a   1.000
_cell.length_b   1.000
_cell.length_c   1.000
_cell.angle_alpha   90.00
_cell.angle_beta   90.00
_cell.angle_gamma   90.00
#
_symmetry.space_group_name_H-M   'P 1'
#
loop_
_entity.id
_entity.type
_entity.pdbx_description
1 polymer ?
#
loop_
_entity_poly.entity_id
_entity_poly.type
_entity_poly.pdbx_seq_one_letter_code
_entity_poly.pdbx_strand_id
1 'polypeptide(L)'
;LWIKDEINENINIINAEKIAKNKLINVDILRFDENFSLLQIIYANEIDITNNNWLIANAAFSQLGALEKNVNNLEFQTNFDYKKINSLFSNLSSLNMLELNKMKKDYGAMNYSTTEINSHMQKIFSYPVYLLIMTILSATIMMNIRYDKPKIFHLIFGILLSVIIYYIHYFLSVLGKSEKIPITASIWMPIILLTIISSIGLIRINEK
;
A
#
# COMPACT_ATOMS: atom_id res chain seq x y z
N LEU A 1 3.89 -15.72 4.85
CA LEU A 1 4.75 -14.58 4.55
C LEU A 1 5.62 -14.90 3.36
N TRP A 2 5.66 -14.01 2.36
CA TRP A 2 6.56 -14.12 1.21
C TRP A 2 7.42 -12.87 1.12
N ILE A 3 8.74 -13.05 1.02
CA ILE A 3 9.73 -11.97 0.88
C ILE A 3 10.65 -12.32 -0.28
N LYS A 4 10.89 -11.37 -1.18
CA LYS A 4 11.95 -11.44 -2.19
C LYS A 4 13.11 -10.59 -1.70
N ASP A 5 14.31 -11.15 -1.65
CA ASP A 5 15.55 -10.48 -1.26
C ASP A 5 16.61 -10.66 -2.32
N GLU A 6 17.33 -9.61 -2.68
CA GLU A 6 18.40 -9.65 -3.67
C GLU A 6 19.71 -9.26 -2.99
N ILE A 7 20.64 -10.21 -2.92
CA ILE A 7 21.97 -10.00 -2.31
C ILE A 7 23.02 -10.69 -3.16
N ASN A 8 24.09 -9.97 -3.49
CA ASN A 8 25.25 -10.49 -4.20
C ASN A 8 24.88 -11.28 -5.46
N GLU A 9 24.01 -10.69 -6.31
CA GLU A 9 23.56 -11.27 -7.57
C GLU A 9 22.68 -12.53 -7.41
N ASN A 10 22.35 -12.92 -6.17
CA ASN A 10 21.42 -14.01 -5.90
C ASN A 10 20.05 -13.48 -5.52
N ILE A 11 19.01 -14.13 -6.04
CA ILE A 11 17.62 -13.86 -5.69
C ILE A 11 17.20 -14.90 -4.66
N ASN A 12 16.84 -14.45 -3.46
CA ASN A 12 16.33 -15.29 -2.41
C ASN A 12 14.82 -15.08 -2.28
N ILE A 13 14.04 -16.14 -2.41
CA ILE A 13 12.59 -16.13 -2.13
C ILE A 13 12.38 -16.83 -0.80
N ILE A 14 11.94 -16.08 0.19
CA ILE A 14 11.75 -16.52 1.56
C ILE A 14 10.26 -16.69 1.79
N ASN A 15 9.85 -17.90 2.14
CA ASN A 15 8.49 -18.21 2.55
C ASN A 15 8.48 -18.61 4.02
N ALA A 16 7.64 -17.97 4.84
CA ALA A 16 7.45 -18.34 6.25
C ALA A 16 5.97 -18.52 6.55
N GLU A 17 5.62 -19.52 7.33
CA GLU A 17 4.24 -19.79 7.72
C GLU A 17 3.70 -18.65 8.59
N LYS A 18 4.48 -18.22 9.60
CA LYS A 18 4.10 -17.11 10.48
C LYS A 18 5.29 -16.40 11.11
N ILE A 19 5.01 -15.21 11.63
CA ILE A 19 5.95 -14.40 12.43
C ILE A 19 5.54 -14.53 13.90
N ALA A 20 6.48 -14.90 14.76
CA ALA A 20 6.28 -14.97 16.20
C ALA A 20 7.33 -14.14 16.91
N LYS A 21 6.97 -12.93 17.36
CA LYS A 21 7.92 -11.93 17.90
C LYS A 21 9.06 -11.70 16.90
N ASN A 22 10.30 -11.97 17.27
CA ASN A 22 11.50 -11.75 16.46
C ASN A 22 11.92 -13.00 15.67
N LYS A 23 11.04 -13.98 15.50
CA LYS A 23 11.34 -15.22 14.79
C LYS A 23 10.37 -15.48 13.66
N LEU A 24 10.87 -16.03 12.58
CA LEU A 24 10.07 -16.67 11.52
C LEU A 24 9.97 -18.16 11.84
N ILE A 25 8.78 -18.72 11.60
CA ILE A 25 8.49 -20.13 11.88
C ILE A 25 8.13 -20.84 10.58
N ASN A 26 8.64 -22.08 10.42
CA ASN A 26 8.52 -22.92 9.25
C ASN A 26 8.89 -22.15 7.98
N VAL A 27 10.20 -21.98 7.79
CA VAL A 27 10.75 -21.12 6.74
C VAL A 27 11.40 -21.94 5.65
N ASP A 28 11.03 -21.63 4.41
CA ASP A 28 11.66 -22.13 3.21
C ASP A 28 12.35 -20.96 2.51
N ILE A 29 13.66 -21.07 2.27
CA ILE A 29 14.43 -20.08 1.51
C ILE A 29 14.88 -20.74 0.21
N LEU A 30 14.35 -20.25 -0.91
CA LEU A 30 14.75 -20.67 -2.25
C LEU A 30 15.76 -19.65 -2.78
N ARG A 31 16.96 -20.10 -3.09
CA ARG A 31 18.02 -19.27 -3.68
C ARG A 31 18.14 -19.56 -5.16
N PHE A 32 18.09 -18.50 -5.96
CA PHE A 32 18.24 -18.52 -7.41
C PHE A 32 19.46 -17.69 -7.83
N ASP A 33 20.02 -18.00 -8.98
CA ASP A 33 20.97 -17.14 -9.67
C ASP A 33 20.26 -16.00 -10.44
N GLU A 34 21.03 -15.16 -11.14
CA GLU A 34 20.50 -14.05 -11.98
C GLU A 34 19.58 -14.55 -13.12
N ASN A 35 19.77 -15.80 -13.58
CA ASN A 35 18.97 -16.42 -14.65
C ASN A 35 17.73 -17.15 -14.11
N PHE A 36 17.37 -16.97 -12.82
CA PHE A 36 16.31 -17.70 -12.14
C PHE A 36 16.50 -19.23 -12.13
N SER A 37 17.76 -19.73 -12.21
CA SER A 37 18.05 -21.14 -11.97
C SER A 37 18.13 -21.39 -10.47
N LEU A 38 17.43 -22.41 -9.98
CA LEU A 38 17.42 -22.77 -8.57
C LEU A 38 18.79 -23.32 -8.15
N LEU A 39 19.47 -22.63 -7.25
CA LEU A 39 20.77 -23.04 -6.72
C LEU A 39 20.62 -23.92 -5.47
N GLN A 40 19.72 -23.55 -4.57
CA GLN A 40 19.64 -24.17 -3.25
C GLN A 40 18.27 -23.91 -2.62
N ILE A 41 17.80 -24.87 -1.82
CA ILE A 41 16.65 -24.71 -0.91
C ILE A 41 17.14 -24.91 0.51
N ILE A 42 16.77 -24.01 1.40
CA ILE A 42 17.09 -24.07 2.83
C ILE A 42 15.78 -24.16 3.59
N TYR A 43 15.63 -25.20 4.40
CA TYR A 43 14.49 -25.41 5.29
C TYR A 43 14.91 -25.14 6.72
N ALA A 44 14.08 -24.42 7.46
CA ALA A 44 14.31 -24.12 8.84
C ALA A 44 13.02 -24.07 9.66
N ASN A 45 13.00 -24.67 10.82
CA ASN A 45 11.84 -24.61 11.72
C ASN A 45 11.70 -23.22 12.34
N GLU A 46 12.83 -22.61 12.72
CA GLU A 46 12.87 -21.26 13.31
C GLU A 46 14.09 -20.48 12.80
N ILE A 47 13.87 -19.19 12.50
CA ILE A 47 14.93 -18.25 12.13
C ILE A 47 14.81 -17.01 12.99
N ASP A 48 15.88 -16.59 13.64
CA ASP A 48 15.95 -15.31 14.36
C ASP A 48 16.22 -14.18 13.36
N ILE A 49 15.30 -13.20 13.32
CA ILE A 49 15.30 -12.06 12.38
C ILE A 49 15.61 -10.73 13.07
N THR A 50 16.18 -10.77 14.27
CA THR A 50 16.44 -9.54 15.06
C THR A 50 17.38 -8.59 14.33
N ASN A 51 18.36 -9.13 13.58
CA ASN A 51 19.36 -8.39 12.81
C ASN A 51 19.32 -8.78 11.33
N ASN A 52 20.10 -8.08 10.50
CA ASN A 52 20.24 -8.39 9.06
C ASN A 52 21.02 -9.69 8.80
N ASN A 53 21.73 -10.23 9.79
CA ASN A 53 22.33 -11.57 9.76
C ASN A 53 21.40 -12.51 10.51
N TRP A 54 20.62 -13.29 9.77
CA TRP A 54 19.68 -14.22 10.38
C TRP A 54 20.42 -15.46 10.88
N LEU A 55 20.14 -15.86 12.09
CA LEU A 55 20.65 -17.08 12.67
C LEU A 55 19.64 -18.21 12.44
N ILE A 56 20.03 -19.20 11.67
CA ILE A 56 19.21 -20.36 11.33
C ILE A 56 19.72 -21.53 12.17
N ALA A 57 18.93 -21.94 13.14
CA ALA A 57 19.21 -23.16 13.92
C ALA A 57 18.67 -24.39 13.17
N ASN A 58 19.52 -25.41 13.02
CA ASN A 58 19.14 -26.67 12.37
C ASN A 58 18.60 -26.48 10.94
N ALA A 59 19.41 -25.88 10.07
CA ALA A 59 19.10 -25.74 8.66
C ALA A 59 19.25 -27.07 7.91
N ALA A 60 18.24 -27.48 7.15
CA ALA A 60 18.33 -28.55 6.19
C ALA A 60 18.52 -27.96 4.80
N PHE A 61 19.56 -28.41 4.09
CA PHE A 61 19.87 -27.96 2.74
C PHE A 61 19.51 -29.04 1.73
N SER A 62 18.82 -28.66 0.67
CA SER A 62 18.68 -29.44 -0.53
C SER A 62 19.31 -28.69 -1.70
N GLN A 63 20.32 -29.27 -2.33
CA GLN A 63 20.93 -28.77 -3.56
C GLN A 63 20.51 -29.69 -4.70
N LEU A 64 20.35 -29.20 -5.93
CA LEU A 64 19.96 -29.99 -7.11
C LEU A 64 20.88 -31.22 -7.26
N GLY A 65 20.35 -32.41 -6.92
CA GLY A 65 21.08 -33.69 -7.05
C GLY A 65 21.94 -34.10 -5.86
N ALA A 66 21.97 -33.35 -4.75
CA ALA A 66 22.69 -33.70 -3.52
C ALA A 66 21.74 -34.01 -2.36
N LEU A 67 22.14 -34.96 -1.51
CA LEU A 67 21.43 -35.32 -0.28
C LEU A 67 21.32 -34.16 0.69
N GLU A 68 20.23 -34.10 1.46
CA GLU A 68 20.02 -33.15 2.54
C GLU A 68 21.21 -33.16 3.50
N LYS A 69 21.85 -32.00 3.64
CA LYS A 69 22.86 -31.77 4.70
C LYS A 69 22.20 -30.95 5.80
N ASN A 70 22.18 -31.49 7.02
CA ASN A 70 21.82 -30.73 8.21
C ASN A 70 23.02 -29.97 8.72
N VAL A 71 22.90 -28.65 8.86
CA VAL A 71 23.94 -27.77 9.43
C VAL A 71 23.38 -27.09 10.66
N ASN A 72 24.08 -27.26 11.77
CA ASN A 72 23.79 -26.54 13.01
C ASN A 72 24.37 -25.13 12.89
N ASN A 73 23.52 -24.11 13.06
CA ASN A 73 23.87 -22.68 13.04
C ASN A 73 24.43 -22.19 11.70
N LEU A 74 23.53 -21.82 10.80
CA LEU A 74 23.83 -21.11 9.57
C LEU A 74 23.58 -19.61 9.77
N GLU A 75 24.55 -18.78 9.39
CA GLU A 75 24.32 -17.33 9.24
C GLU A 75 23.87 -17.05 7.81
N PHE A 76 22.71 -16.42 7.70
CA PHE A 76 22.14 -16.01 6.42
C PHE A 76 22.05 -14.49 6.37
N GLN A 77 22.88 -13.88 5.52
CA GLN A 77 22.85 -12.44 5.31
C GLN A 77 21.62 -12.06 4.48
N THR A 78 20.91 -11.02 4.94
CA THR A 78 19.69 -10.51 4.30
C THR A 78 19.59 -8.99 4.47
N ASN A 79 18.83 -8.34 3.57
CA ASN A 79 18.50 -6.92 3.69
C ASN A 79 17.39 -6.65 4.72
N PHE A 80 16.79 -7.69 5.28
CA PHE A 80 15.63 -7.63 6.16
C PHE A 80 16.02 -7.87 7.63
N ASP A 81 15.58 -6.98 8.48
CA ASP A 81 15.52 -7.14 9.94
C ASP A 81 14.07 -7.22 10.40
N TYR A 82 13.86 -7.51 11.68
CA TYR A 82 12.51 -7.56 12.28
C TYR A 82 11.70 -6.28 12.02
N LYS A 83 12.33 -5.10 12.10
CA LYS A 83 11.65 -3.81 11.93
C LYS A 83 11.15 -3.65 10.50
N LYS A 84 11.98 -3.99 9.51
CA LYS A 84 11.62 -3.93 8.09
C LYS A 84 10.50 -4.91 7.77
N ILE A 85 10.63 -6.17 8.22
CA ILE A 85 9.58 -7.18 8.02
C ILE A 85 8.26 -6.72 8.65
N ASN A 86 8.28 -6.24 9.88
CA ASN A 86 7.06 -5.77 10.54
C ASN A 86 6.47 -4.54 9.85
N SER A 87 7.29 -3.67 9.24
CA SER A 87 6.81 -2.53 8.46
C SER A 87 6.07 -2.94 7.19
N LEU A 88 6.48 -4.05 6.54
CA LEU A 88 5.78 -4.59 5.35
C LEU A 88 4.32 -5.00 5.65
N PHE A 89 4.03 -5.37 6.91
CA PHE A 89 2.69 -5.78 7.35
C PHE A 89 1.98 -4.73 8.19
N SER A 90 2.59 -3.56 8.40
CA SER A 90 1.95 -2.47 9.13
C SER A 90 0.78 -1.89 8.32
N ASN A 91 -0.29 -1.56 9.05
CA ASN A 91 -1.42 -0.87 8.42
C ASN A 91 -1.01 0.56 8.03
N LEU A 92 -1.01 0.87 6.74
CA LEU A 92 -0.68 2.21 6.21
C LEU A 92 -1.46 3.34 6.88
N SER A 93 -2.70 3.04 7.30
CA SER A 93 -3.57 4.04 7.95
C SER A 93 -3.13 4.42 9.37
N SER A 94 -2.29 3.62 10.00
CA SER A 94 -1.76 3.89 11.36
C SER A 94 -0.44 4.63 11.34
N LEU A 95 0.19 4.80 10.17
CA LEU A 95 1.49 5.43 10.02
C LEU A 95 1.36 6.93 9.79
N ASN A 96 2.25 7.70 10.42
CA ASN A 96 2.36 9.13 10.16
C ASN A 96 3.11 9.40 8.83
N MET A 97 3.10 10.65 8.37
CA MET A 97 3.67 11.03 7.07
C MET A 97 5.17 10.77 6.96
N LEU A 98 5.91 10.93 8.06
CA LEU A 98 7.36 10.68 8.10
C LEU A 98 7.65 9.19 7.99
N GLU A 99 6.87 8.37 8.69
CA GLU A 99 6.96 6.90 8.64
C GLU A 99 6.61 6.36 7.25
N LEU A 100 5.55 6.91 6.62
CA LEU A 100 5.18 6.56 5.25
C LEU A 100 6.29 6.88 4.24
N ASN A 101 6.95 8.05 4.40
CA ASN A 101 8.06 8.42 3.52
C ASN A 101 9.29 7.52 3.72
N LYS A 102 9.58 7.13 4.98
CA LYS A 102 10.64 6.17 5.28
C LYS A 102 10.31 4.81 4.67
N MET A 103 9.09 4.31 4.89
CA MET A 103 8.61 3.05 4.35
C MET A 103 8.68 3.03 2.80
N LYS A 104 8.32 4.14 2.15
CA LYS A 104 8.46 4.28 0.70
C LYS A 104 9.90 4.11 0.24
N LYS A 105 10.88 4.71 0.94
CA LYS A 105 12.30 4.56 0.62
C LYS A 105 12.78 3.13 0.85
N ASP A 106 12.37 2.51 1.94
CA ASP A 106 12.73 1.13 2.27
C ASP A 106 12.18 0.15 1.21
N TYR A 107 10.92 0.33 0.77
CA TYR A 107 10.32 -0.47 -0.31
C TYR A 107 11.05 -0.27 -1.64
N GLY A 108 11.38 0.98 -1.99
CA GLY A 108 12.13 1.26 -3.22
C GLY A 108 13.52 0.65 -3.23
N ALA A 109 14.23 0.67 -2.09
CA ALA A 109 15.54 0.02 -1.95
C ALA A 109 15.50 -1.51 -2.07
N MET A 110 14.33 -2.10 -1.81
CA MET A 110 14.10 -3.56 -1.90
C MET A 110 13.42 -3.98 -3.20
N ASN A 111 13.30 -3.09 -4.21
CA ASN A 111 12.57 -3.32 -5.46
C ASN A 111 11.09 -3.72 -5.27
N TYR A 112 10.47 -3.35 -4.15
CA TYR A 112 9.03 -3.53 -3.92
C TYR A 112 8.23 -2.38 -4.53
N SER A 113 7.00 -2.70 -4.97
CA SER A 113 6.08 -1.67 -5.47
C SER A 113 5.74 -0.66 -4.38
N THR A 114 5.99 0.63 -4.66
CA THR A 114 5.62 1.74 -3.79
C THR A 114 4.25 2.33 -4.13
N THR A 115 3.52 1.72 -5.06
CA THR A 115 2.24 2.19 -5.60
C THR A 115 1.20 2.41 -4.52
N GLU A 116 1.06 1.46 -3.59
CA GLU A 116 0.07 1.56 -2.51
C GLU A 116 0.41 2.68 -1.52
N ILE A 117 1.69 2.80 -1.14
CA ILE A 117 2.18 3.85 -0.24
C ILE A 117 1.97 5.23 -0.90
N ASN A 118 2.34 5.37 -2.18
CA ASN A 118 2.12 6.60 -2.93
C ASN A 118 0.62 6.97 -3.02
N SER A 119 -0.23 6.00 -3.28
CA SER A 119 -1.69 6.20 -3.30
C SER A 119 -2.20 6.69 -1.95
N HIS A 120 -1.73 6.10 -0.86
CA HIS A 120 -2.14 6.51 0.49
C HIS A 120 -1.65 7.93 0.84
N MET A 121 -0.40 8.26 0.53
CA MET A 121 0.15 9.61 0.72
C MET A 121 -0.62 10.66 -0.09
N GLN A 122 -0.90 10.41 -1.36
CA GLN A 122 -1.69 11.30 -2.21
C GLN A 122 -3.10 11.52 -1.66
N LYS A 123 -3.75 10.48 -1.11
CA LYS A 123 -5.05 10.59 -0.46
C LYS A 123 -5.01 11.50 0.76
N ILE A 124 -3.99 11.37 1.62
CA ILE A 124 -3.84 12.25 2.79
C ILE A 124 -3.74 13.72 2.35
N PHE A 125 -2.93 14.02 1.32
CA PHE A 125 -2.78 15.38 0.81
C PHE A 125 -4.04 15.92 0.14
N SER A 126 -4.75 15.09 -0.59
CA SER A 126 -5.95 15.50 -1.33
C SER A 126 -7.19 15.65 -0.44
N TYR A 127 -7.20 15.01 0.73
CA TYR A 127 -8.37 14.96 1.61
C TYR A 127 -8.85 16.32 2.10
N PRO A 128 -7.99 17.25 2.58
CA PRO A 128 -8.45 18.59 2.99
C PRO A 128 -9.07 19.37 1.82
N VAL A 129 -8.49 19.26 0.62
CA VAL A 129 -9.01 19.90 -0.60
C VAL A 129 -10.38 19.33 -0.97
N TYR A 130 -10.50 18.00 -0.92
CA TYR A 130 -11.77 17.32 -1.14
C TYR A 130 -12.86 17.77 -0.18
N LEU A 131 -12.58 17.88 1.12
CA LEU A 131 -13.53 18.37 2.13
C LEU A 131 -13.97 19.80 1.86
N LEU A 132 -13.04 20.69 1.50
CA LEU A 132 -13.35 22.07 1.16
C LEU A 132 -14.31 22.15 -0.04
N ILE A 133 -14.02 21.41 -1.10
CA ILE A 133 -14.86 21.40 -2.32
C ILE A 133 -16.25 20.81 -2.00
N MET A 134 -16.33 19.75 -1.23
CA MET A 134 -17.61 19.16 -0.81
C MET A 134 -18.44 20.12 0.03
N THR A 135 -17.80 20.93 0.86
CA THR A 135 -18.48 21.98 1.64
C THR A 135 -19.06 23.05 0.72
N ILE A 136 -18.29 23.54 -0.27
CA ILE A 136 -18.75 24.51 -1.26
C ILE A 136 -19.91 23.93 -2.08
N LEU A 137 -19.80 22.68 -2.54
CA LEU A 137 -20.85 22.00 -3.29
C LEU A 137 -22.14 21.90 -2.49
N SER A 138 -22.04 21.50 -1.22
CA SER A 138 -23.19 21.40 -0.31
C SER A 138 -23.86 22.77 -0.09
N ALA A 139 -23.06 23.81 0.15
CA ALA A 139 -23.56 25.18 0.28
C ALA A 139 -24.28 25.63 -0.99
N THR A 140 -23.71 25.36 -2.17
CA THR A 140 -24.29 25.67 -3.47
C THR A 140 -25.65 25.01 -3.66
N ILE A 141 -25.80 23.75 -3.30
CA ILE A 141 -27.08 23.02 -3.37
C ILE A 141 -28.10 23.67 -2.44
N MET A 142 -27.71 23.99 -1.22
CA MET A 142 -28.62 24.57 -0.21
C MET A 142 -29.04 26.01 -0.52
N MET A 143 -28.15 26.83 -1.08
CA MET A 143 -28.46 28.22 -1.46
C MET A 143 -29.37 28.31 -2.70
N ASN A 144 -29.45 27.30 -3.51
CA ASN A 144 -30.32 27.26 -4.70
C ASN A 144 -31.77 26.81 -4.38
N ILE A 145 -32.12 26.68 -3.08
CA ILE A 145 -33.45 26.30 -2.66
C ILE A 145 -34.38 27.51 -2.85
N ARG A 146 -35.40 27.36 -3.70
CA ARG A 146 -36.52 28.30 -3.78
C ARG A 146 -37.45 28.08 -2.62
N TYR A 147 -37.98 29.18 -2.04
CA TYR A 147 -38.90 29.14 -0.92
C TYR A 147 -40.17 28.31 -1.16
N ASP A 148 -40.57 28.14 -2.42
CA ASP A 148 -41.79 27.46 -2.84
C ASP A 148 -41.69 25.94 -2.95
N LYS A 149 -40.47 25.37 -2.78
CA LYS A 149 -40.25 23.92 -2.90
C LYS A 149 -39.90 23.27 -1.55
N PRO A 150 -40.41 22.06 -1.28
CA PRO A 150 -40.09 21.36 -0.04
C PRO A 150 -38.57 21.09 0.04
N LYS A 151 -37.97 21.55 1.13
CA LYS A 151 -36.52 21.44 1.40
C LYS A 151 -36.00 20.00 1.39
N ILE A 152 -36.89 19.04 1.64
CA ILE A 152 -36.58 17.63 1.75
C ILE A 152 -36.04 17.06 0.41
N PHE A 153 -36.49 17.55 -0.76
CA PHE A 153 -35.99 17.15 -2.05
C PHE A 153 -34.51 17.51 -2.26
N HIS A 154 -34.11 18.68 -1.79
CA HIS A 154 -32.72 19.13 -1.90
C HIS A 154 -31.81 18.32 -0.97
N LEU A 155 -32.31 17.97 0.22
CA LEU A 155 -31.59 17.08 1.15
C LEU A 155 -31.37 15.70 0.53
N ILE A 156 -32.44 15.08 0.00
CA ILE A 156 -32.36 13.76 -0.65
C ILE A 156 -31.41 13.83 -1.84
N PHE A 157 -31.49 14.86 -2.68
CA PHE A 157 -30.61 15.06 -3.82
C PHE A 157 -29.14 15.20 -3.37
N GLY A 158 -28.87 15.96 -2.32
CA GLY A 158 -27.51 16.11 -1.76
C GLY A 158 -26.94 14.79 -1.26
N ILE A 159 -27.76 13.97 -0.58
CA ILE A 159 -27.35 12.63 -0.12
C ILE A 159 -27.05 11.72 -1.31
N LEU A 160 -27.93 11.64 -2.29
CA LEU A 160 -27.72 10.81 -3.49
C LEU A 160 -26.44 11.23 -4.24
N LEU A 161 -26.27 12.55 -4.41
CA LEU A 161 -25.08 13.08 -5.08
C LEU A 161 -23.79 12.73 -4.32
N SER A 162 -23.79 12.83 -2.99
CA SER A 162 -22.62 12.49 -2.17
C SER A 162 -22.25 11.00 -2.29
N VAL A 163 -23.24 10.12 -2.37
CA VAL A 163 -23.04 8.68 -2.57
C VAL A 163 -22.41 8.41 -3.96
N ILE A 164 -22.93 9.05 -5.02
CA ILE A 164 -22.39 8.92 -6.38
C ILE A 164 -20.92 9.38 -6.42
N ILE A 165 -20.63 10.56 -5.82
CA ILE A 165 -19.27 11.11 -5.77
C ILE A 165 -18.33 10.16 -5.03
N TYR A 166 -18.77 9.59 -3.90
CA TYR A 166 -18.00 8.62 -3.13
C TYR A 166 -17.65 7.39 -3.98
N TYR A 167 -18.61 6.80 -4.70
CA TYR A 167 -18.38 5.64 -5.55
C TYR A 167 -17.44 5.94 -6.72
N ILE A 168 -17.57 7.10 -7.35
CA ILE A 168 -16.66 7.53 -8.44
C ILE A 168 -15.23 7.65 -7.89
N HIS A 169 -15.06 8.32 -6.73
CA HIS A 169 -13.75 8.47 -6.10
C HIS A 169 -13.14 7.13 -5.70
N TYR A 170 -13.94 6.23 -5.13
CA TYR A 170 -13.52 4.89 -4.77
C TYR A 170 -13.08 4.08 -6.00
N PHE A 171 -13.90 4.07 -7.05
CA PHE A 171 -13.62 3.33 -8.29
C PHE A 171 -12.32 3.80 -8.96
N LEU A 172 -12.13 5.10 -9.11
CA LEU A 172 -10.90 5.67 -9.67
C LEU A 172 -9.68 5.34 -8.81
N SER A 173 -9.84 5.38 -7.49
CA SER A 173 -8.77 4.99 -6.56
C SER A 173 -8.34 3.53 -6.71
N VAL A 174 -9.29 2.61 -6.94
CA VAL A 174 -9.00 1.20 -7.20
C VAL A 174 -8.26 1.02 -8.53
N LEU A 175 -8.67 1.74 -9.59
CA LEU A 175 -7.97 1.72 -10.87
C LEU A 175 -6.54 2.26 -10.77
N GLY A 176 -6.30 3.29 -9.94
CA GLY A 176 -4.96 3.81 -9.68
C GLY A 176 -4.08 2.80 -8.93
N LYS A 177 -4.63 2.11 -7.92
CA LYS A 177 -3.91 1.06 -7.19
C LYS A 177 -3.57 -0.14 -8.09
N SER A 178 -4.43 -0.45 -9.06
CA SER A 178 -4.22 -1.53 -10.04
C SER A 178 -3.28 -1.12 -11.18
N GLU A 179 -2.65 0.05 -11.11
CA GLU A 179 -1.72 0.60 -12.11
C GLU A 179 -2.33 0.79 -13.52
N LYS A 180 -3.66 0.69 -13.66
CA LYS A 180 -4.36 0.91 -14.92
C LYS A 180 -4.40 2.37 -15.34
N ILE A 181 -4.33 3.28 -14.38
CA ILE A 181 -4.20 4.73 -14.57
C ILE A 181 -3.16 5.29 -13.59
N PRO A 182 -2.49 6.41 -13.92
CA PRO A 182 -1.54 7.04 -13.01
C PRO A 182 -2.21 7.37 -11.66
N ILE A 183 -1.54 7.06 -10.55
CA ILE A 183 -2.07 7.26 -9.19
C ILE A 183 -2.50 8.70 -8.97
N THR A 184 -1.68 9.67 -9.40
CA THR A 184 -2.00 11.09 -9.27
C THR A 184 -3.29 11.44 -10.00
N ALA A 185 -3.48 10.95 -11.22
CA ALA A 185 -4.71 11.18 -11.97
C ALA A 185 -5.92 10.53 -11.29
N SER A 186 -5.78 9.32 -10.76
CA SER A 186 -6.88 8.61 -10.09
C SER A 186 -7.43 9.33 -8.87
N ILE A 187 -6.59 10.10 -8.16
CA ILE A 187 -6.97 10.80 -6.94
C ILE A 187 -7.39 12.24 -7.22
N TRP A 188 -6.66 12.95 -8.10
CA TRP A 188 -6.89 14.37 -8.34
C TRP A 188 -7.96 14.66 -9.39
N MET A 189 -8.17 13.79 -10.38
CA MET A 189 -9.17 13.99 -11.44
C MET A 189 -10.60 14.19 -10.90
N PRO A 190 -11.12 13.35 -9.99
CA PRO A 190 -12.45 13.57 -9.42
C PRO A 190 -12.54 14.88 -8.64
N ILE A 191 -11.48 15.28 -7.94
CA ILE A 191 -11.41 16.52 -7.19
C ILE A 191 -11.48 17.74 -8.12
N ILE A 192 -10.74 17.71 -9.22
CA ILE A 192 -10.76 18.78 -10.24
C ILE A 192 -12.15 18.90 -10.87
N LEU A 193 -12.78 17.78 -11.23
CA LEU A 193 -14.15 17.78 -11.80
C LEU A 193 -15.14 18.37 -10.80
N LEU A 194 -15.06 17.99 -9.53
CA LEU A 194 -15.93 18.56 -8.47
C LEU A 194 -15.66 20.04 -8.26
N THR A 195 -14.42 20.48 -8.35
CA THR A 195 -14.06 21.92 -8.25
C THR A 195 -14.73 22.71 -9.36
N ILE A 196 -14.67 22.22 -10.61
CA ILE A 196 -15.31 22.88 -11.76
C ILE A 196 -16.83 22.96 -11.55
N ILE A 197 -17.46 21.84 -11.18
CA ILE A 197 -18.93 21.79 -10.95
C ILE A 197 -19.35 22.75 -9.83
N SER A 198 -18.62 22.75 -8.71
CA SER A 198 -18.89 23.62 -7.56
C SER A 198 -18.71 25.10 -7.91
N SER A 199 -17.67 25.43 -8.69
CA SER A 199 -17.40 26.81 -9.12
C SER A 199 -18.49 27.32 -10.06
N ILE A 200 -18.91 26.51 -11.05
CA ILE A 200 -20.02 26.87 -11.95
C ILE A 200 -21.31 27.10 -11.14
N GLY A 201 -21.58 26.21 -10.18
CA GLY A 201 -22.74 26.33 -9.31
C GLY A 201 -22.75 27.62 -8.50
N LEU A 202 -21.60 27.99 -7.95
CA LEU A 202 -21.44 29.19 -7.13
C LEU A 202 -21.59 30.48 -7.95
N ILE A 203 -21.01 30.54 -9.16
CA ILE A 203 -21.15 31.67 -10.08
C ILE A 203 -22.65 31.87 -10.44
N ARG A 204 -23.34 30.78 -10.78
CA ARG A 204 -24.75 30.81 -11.17
C ARG A 204 -25.68 31.30 -10.03
N ILE A 205 -25.28 31.11 -8.78
CA ILE A 205 -26.05 31.65 -7.62
C ILE A 205 -25.78 33.13 -7.48
N ASN A 206 -24.57 33.60 -7.71
CA ASN A 206 -24.20 35.01 -7.57
C ASN A 206 -24.80 35.93 -8.66
N GLU A 207 -25.13 35.34 -9.82
CA GLU A 207 -25.76 36.06 -10.94
C GLU A 207 -27.31 36.14 -10.84
N LYS A 208 -27.92 35.53 -9.82
CA LYS A 208 -29.37 35.60 -9.53
C LYS A 208 -29.68 36.61 -8.45
#